data_4ad818c1ae999aa3dd0e9d0a8b2667a6
#
_entry.id   4ad818c1ae999aa3dd0e9d0a8b2667a6
#
_cell.length_a   1.000
_cell.length_b   1.000
_cell.length_c   1.000
_cell.angle_alpha   90.00
_cell.angle_beta   90.00
_cell.angle_gamma   90.00
#
_symmetry.space_group_name_H-M   'P 1'
#
loop_
_entity.id
_entity.type
_entity.pdbx_description
1 polymer ?
#
loop_
_entity_poly.entity_id
_entity_poly.type
_entity_poly.pdbx_seq_one_letter_code
_entity_poly.pdbx_strand_id
1 'polypeptide(L)'
;MKTEVLLRSIGKINDELIADAESEANTKRKPGWAKFGTMAACLALVLCTGIATHAIRSNATAGTFTMDVNPSVEYTIAKSGIVKNVRCLNSDAENALSDVALGKQSVETALTRTVAAYEACGYMENGEATVLISFDSRLDANAELKASLSAEIRKALEQTDAVGTLIFHSELTENAEAAKIAEEFHVSLGRADWILTAANKTGLPTDEIARMSLDELLKFQE
;
A
#
# COMPACT_ATOMS: atom_id res chain seq x y z
N MET A 1 5.38 -19.95 91.85
CA MET A 1 6.75 -19.46 91.41
C MET A 1 6.97 -19.46 89.89
N LYS A 2 6.01 -19.86 89.04
CA LYS A 2 6.15 -19.86 87.60
C LYS A 2 5.45 -18.69 86.90
N THR A 3 4.42 -18.09 87.52
CA THR A 3 3.62 -17.01 86.95
C THR A 3 4.26 -15.62 87.06
N GLU A 4 5.00 -15.34 88.11
CA GLU A 4 5.71 -14.06 88.29
C GLU A 4 6.88 -13.89 87.32
N VAL A 5 7.54 -14.98 86.95
CA VAL A 5 8.66 -14.90 85.99
C VAL A 5 8.15 -14.62 84.56
N LEU A 6 6.97 -15.14 84.19
CA LEU A 6 6.32 -14.87 82.92
C LEU A 6 5.85 -13.40 82.83
N LEU A 7 5.25 -12.85 83.84
CA LEU A 7 4.85 -11.45 83.85
C LEU A 7 6.00 -10.48 83.83
N ARG A 8 7.15 -10.84 84.38
CA ARG A 8 8.36 -10.01 84.34
C ARG A 8 9.10 -10.07 83.00
N SER A 9 8.91 -11.12 82.25
CA SER A 9 9.45 -11.23 80.89
C SER A 9 8.55 -10.52 79.83
N ILE A 10 7.27 -10.39 80.07
CA ILE A 10 6.36 -9.61 79.18
C ILE A 10 6.54 -8.09 79.41
N GLY A 11 6.90 -7.64 80.63
CA GLY A 11 7.20 -6.23 80.93
C GLY A 11 8.53 -5.74 80.46
N LYS A 12 9.34 -6.56 79.76
CA LYS A 12 10.61 -6.19 79.10
C LYS A 12 10.54 -6.26 77.58
N ILE A 13 9.35 -6.10 77.03
CA ILE A 13 9.29 -5.76 75.61
C ILE A 13 9.81 -4.32 75.51
N ASN A 14 11.00 -4.23 74.95
CA ASN A 14 11.74 -2.99 74.85
C ASN A 14 10.91 -1.98 74.05
N ASP A 15 10.66 -0.82 74.59
CA ASP A 15 9.90 0.27 73.89
C ASP A 15 10.52 0.59 72.52
N GLU A 16 11.83 0.29 72.35
CA GLU A 16 12.50 0.35 71.04
C GLU A 16 11.90 -0.60 70.01
N LEU A 17 11.52 -1.85 70.37
CA LEU A 17 10.90 -2.80 69.42
C LEU A 17 9.47 -2.39 69.04
N ILE A 18 8.77 -1.68 69.94
CA ILE A 18 7.47 -1.13 69.64
C ILE A 18 7.58 0.07 68.71
N ALA A 19 8.58 0.93 68.99
CA ALA A 19 8.90 2.07 68.12
C ALA A 19 9.35 1.64 66.72
N ASP A 20 10.16 0.60 66.62
CA ASP A 20 10.59 0.02 65.33
C ASP A 20 9.40 -0.59 64.55
N ALA A 21 8.50 -1.33 65.21
CA ALA A 21 7.31 -1.89 64.62
C ALA A 21 6.33 -0.80 64.12
N GLU A 22 6.17 0.28 64.92
CA GLU A 22 5.39 1.45 64.49
C GLU A 22 6.05 2.22 63.35
N SER A 23 7.40 2.30 63.32
CA SER A 23 8.11 2.97 62.24
C SER A 23 8.04 2.15 60.91
N GLU A 24 8.09 0.83 60.98
CA GLU A 24 7.91 -0.02 59.82
C GLU A 24 6.48 -0.03 59.28
N ALA A 25 5.47 0.06 60.15
CA ALA A 25 4.07 0.19 59.75
C ALA A 25 3.78 1.56 59.07
N ASN A 26 4.55 2.56 59.36
CA ASN A 26 4.41 3.91 58.79
C ASN A 26 5.27 4.19 57.57
N THR A 27 6.11 3.24 57.17
CA THR A 27 6.93 3.38 55.99
C THR A 27 6.23 2.81 54.78
N LYS A 28 5.95 3.68 53.85
CA LYS A 28 5.54 3.50 52.45
C LYS A 28 4.08 3.80 52.16
N ARG A 29 3.66 4.98 52.49
CA ARG A 29 2.77 5.71 51.59
C ARG A 29 3.58 5.91 50.30
N LYS A 30 3.40 5.01 49.32
CA LYS A 30 3.94 5.22 47.96
C LYS A 30 3.52 6.60 47.52
N PRO A 31 4.45 7.50 47.13
CA PRO A 31 4.11 8.84 46.73
C PRO A 31 3.02 8.78 45.69
N GLY A 32 2.01 9.65 45.73
CA GLY A 32 0.88 9.66 44.80
C GLY A 32 1.26 9.69 43.34
N TRP A 33 2.51 10.00 43.02
CA TRP A 33 3.11 9.92 41.70
C TRP A 33 3.11 8.52 41.10
N ALA A 34 3.12 7.45 41.89
CA ALA A 34 3.02 6.09 41.38
C ALA A 34 1.66 5.84 40.68
N LYS A 35 0.60 6.52 41.11
CA LYS A 35 -0.73 6.45 40.47
C LYS A 35 -0.76 7.23 39.15
N PHE A 36 -0.02 8.31 39.05
CA PHE A 36 0.11 9.07 37.79
C PHE A 36 1.03 8.36 36.79
N GLY A 37 2.05 7.64 37.25
CA GLY A 37 2.93 6.82 36.40
C GLY A 37 2.19 5.65 35.73
N THR A 38 1.29 4.98 36.43
CA THR A 38 0.47 3.89 35.82
C THR A 38 -0.55 4.43 34.83
N MET A 39 -1.19 5.55 35.11
CA MET A 39 -2.09 6.20 34.13
C MET A 39 -1.35 6.68 32.89
N ALA A 40 -0.17 7.30 33.04
CA ALA A 40 0.66 7.72 31.92
C ALA A 40 1.12 6.53 31.06
N ALA A 41 1.51 5.42 31.69
CA ALA A 41 1.90 4.21 30.99
C ALA A 41 0.72 3.57 30.21
N CYS A 42 -0.48 3.53 30.78
CA CYS A 42 -1.67 3.05 30.07
C CYS A 42 -2.04 3.95 28.88
N LEU A 43 -1.98 5.26 29.04
CA LEU A 43 -2.20 6.21 27.95
C LEU A 43 -1.16 6.04 26.83
N ALA A 44 0.11 5.90 27.18
CA ALA A 44 1.18 5.66 26.21
C ALA A 44 0.96 4.35 25.43
N LEU A 45 0.55 3.27 26.10
CA LEU A 45 0.23 2.01 25.44
C LEU A 45 -0.95 2.13 24.48
N VAL A 46 -2.02 2.83 24.86
CA VAL A 46 -3.18 3.07 23.99
C VAL A 46 -2.78 3.90 22.78
N LEU A 47 -1.97 4.95 22.96
CA LEU A 47 -1.47 5.76 21.86
C LEU A 47 -0.54 4.97 20.94
N CYS A 48 0.39 4.21 21.50
CA CYS A 48 1.30 3.37 20.70
C CYS A 48 0.55 2.29 19.91
N THR A 49 -0.44 1.62 20.53
CA THR A 49 -1.26 0.63 19.82
C THR A 49 -2.14 1.29 18.76
N GLY A 50 -2.69 2.46 19.02
CA GLY A 50 -3.46 3.25 18.06
C GLY A 50 -2.63 3.65 16.84
N ILE A 51 -1.43 4.17 17.05
CA ILE A 51 -0.49 4.55 15.98
C ILE A 51 -0.04 3.30 15.20
N ALA A 52 0.32 2.22 15.89
CA ALA A 52 0.75 0.98 15.25
C ALA A 52 -0.35 0.36 14.39
N THR A 53 -1.58 0.30 14.89
CA THR A 53 -2.73 -0.23 14.12
C THR A 53 -3.08 0.65 12.93
N HIS A 54 -2.98 1.97 13.08
CA HIS A 54 -3.18 2.92 11.97
C HIS A 54 -2.11 2.72 10.89
N ALA A 55 -0.84 2.65 11.28
CA ALA A 55 0.27 2.42 10.35
C ALA A 55 0.17 1.09 9.61
N ILE A 56 -0.23 0.00 10.30
CA ILE A 56 -0.44 -1.30 9.68
C ILE A 56 -1.61 -1.24 8.68
N ARG A 57 -2.72 -0.61 9.04
CA ARG A 57 -3.90 -0.48 8.18
C ARG A 57 -3.64 0.39 6.96
N SER A 58 -2.94 1.51 7.12
CA SER A 58 -2.61 2.41 6.01
C SER A 58 -1.62 1.78 5.02
N ASN A 59 -0.74 0.88 5.50
CA ASN A 59 0.21 0.15 4.67
C ASN A 59 -0.36 -1.16 4.08
N ALA A 60 -1.59 -1.55 4.42
CA ALA A 60 -2.25 -2.69 3.80
C ALA A 60 -2.45 -2.42 2.29
N THR A 61 -2.33 -3.47 1.47
CA THR A 61 -2.56 -3.36 0.03
C THR A 61 -4.02 -3.00 -0.24
N ALA A 62 -4.24 -1.99 -1.06
CA ALA A 62 -5.55 -1.58 -1.54
C ALA A 62 -5.94 -2.34 -2.82
N GLY A 63 -5.00 -2.49 -3.74
CA GLY A 63 -5.16 -3.17 -5.01
C GLY A 63 -3.99 -2.86 -5.93
N THR A 64 -4.17 -3.13 -7.21
CA THR A 64 -3.20 -2.85 -8.26
C THR A 64 -3.82 -2.05 -9.40
N PHE A 65 -3.01 -1.26 -10.07
CA PHE A 65 -3.33 -0.75 -11.39
C PHE A 65 -2.16 -0.98 -12.34
N THR A 66 -2.46 -1.08 -13.63
CA THR A 66 -1.45 -1.18 -14.69
C THR A 66 -1.40 0.08 -15.52
N MET A 67 -0.22 0.37 -16.03
CA MET A 67 0.01 1.38 -17.05
C MET A 67 0.60 0.69 -18.27
N ASP A 68 -0.14 0.73 -19.35
CA ASP A 68 0.24 0.18 -20.65
C ASP A 68 0.47 1.31 -21.64
N VAL A 69 1.63 1.26 -22.25
CA VAL A 69 2.03 2.07 -23.41
C VAL A 69 2.56 1.12 -24.45
N ASN A 70 3.24 0.11 -24.06
CA ASN A 70 4.18 -0.80 -24.66
C ASN A 70 5.58 -0.18 -24.60
N PRO A 71 6.13 -0.14 -23.38
CA PRO A 71 6.11 -1.11 -22.26
C PRO A 71 4.86 -1.16 -21.37
N SER A 72 4.74 -2.24 -20.58
CA SER A 72 3.64 -2.46 -19.61
C SER A 72 4.16 -2.67 -18.19
N VAL A 73 3.57 -1.99 -17.21
CA VAL A 73 4.00 -2.02 -15.80
C VAL A 73 2.80 -2.05 -14.85
N GLU A 74 2.92 -2.81 -13.77
CA GLU A 74 1.91 -2.93 -12.70
C GLU A 74 2.39 -2.26 -11.41
N TYR A 75 1.51 -1.49 -10.80
CA TYR A 75 1.74 -0.81 -9.53
C TYR A 75 0.86 -1.40 -8.44
N THR A 76 1.46 -1.89 -7.35
CA THR A 76 0.73 -2.29 -6.14
C THR A 76 0.61 -1.10 -5.21
N ILE A 77 -0.62 -0.75 -4.81
CA ILE A 77 -0.93 0.46 -4.03
C ILE A 77 -1.34 0.09 -2.61
N ALA A 78 -0.81 0.83 -1.64
CA ALA A 78 -1.27 0.79 -0.25
C ALA A 78 -2.57 1.60 -0.09
N LYS A 79 -3.33 1.34 0.99
CA LYS A 79 -4.51 2.14 1.35
C LYS A 79 -4.20 3.61 1.62
N SER A 80 -2.94 3.94 1.89
CA SER A 80 -2.44 5.31 2.02
C SER A 80 -2.17 6.02 0.68
N GLY A 81 -2.38 5.38 -0.48
CA GLY A 81 -2.04 5.92 -1.80
C GLY A 81 -0.55 5.81 -2.17
N ILE A 82 0.26 5.14 -1.36
CA ILE A 82 1.69 4.96 -1.63
C ILE A 82 1.92 3.71 -2.49
N VAL A 83 2.80 3.81 -3.47
CA VAL A 83 3.27 2.68 -4.26
C VAL A 83 4.11 1.74 -3.38
N LYS A 84 3.66 0.51 -3.20
CA LYS A 84 4.35 -0.52 -2.41
C LYS A 84 5.35 -1.29 -3.25
N ASN A 85 4.95 -1.66 -4.44
CA ASN A 85 5.73 -2.45 -5.37
C ASN A 85 5.40 -2.08 -6.80
N VAL A 86 6.35 -2.29 -7.68
CA VAL A 86 6.19 -2.12 -9.13
C VAL A 86 6.71 -3.40 -9.79
N ARG A 87 5.96 -3.92 -10.74
CA ARG A 87 6.29 -5.12 -11.48
C ARG A 87 6.25 -4.83 -12.98
N CYS A 88 7.36 -4.99 -13.65
CA CYS A 88 7.41 -4.96 -15.12
C CYS A 88 6.70 -6.20 -15.67
N LEU A 89 5.87 -6.03 -16.69
CA LEU A 89 5.10 -7.11 -17.30
C LEU A 89 5.78 -7.67 -18.55
N ASN A 90 6.68 -6.89 -19.15
CA ASN A 90 7.46 -7.30 -20.31
C ASN A 90 8.92 -6.81 -20.23
N SER A 91 9.76 -7.35 -21.12
CA SER A 91 11.18 -7.03 -21.20
C SER A 91 11.47 -5.55 -21.48
N ASP A 92 10.60 -4.88 -22.21
CA ASP A 92 10.77 -3.46 -22.54
C ASP A 92 10.63 -2.60 -21.27
N ALA A 93 9.64 -2.93 -20.42
CA ALA A 93 9.49 -2.30 -19.11
C ALA A 93 10.66 -2.62 -18.17
N GLU A 94 11.16 -3.85 -18.17
CA GLU A 94 12.34 -4.25 -17.38
C GLU A 94 13.56 -3.44 -17.80
N ASN A 95 13.82 -3.30 -19.10
CA ASN A 95 14.93 -2.55 -19.62
C ASN A 95 14.83 -1.04 -19.30
N ALA A 96 13.65 -0.44 -19.49
CA ALA A 96 13.45 0.98 -19.25
C ALA A 96 13.50 1.36 -17.77
N LEU A 97 13.06 0.48 -16.88
CA LEU A 97 12.90 0.76 -15.45
C LEU A 97 13.98 0.12 -14.56
N SER A 98 14.99 -0.55 -15.14
CA SER A 98 16.03 -1.28 -14.41
C SER A 98 16.72 -0.46 -13.30
N ASP A 99 16.99 0.81 -13.57
CA ASP A 99 17.69 1.73 -12.67
C ASP A 99 16.75 2.75 -12.00
N VAL A 100 15.42 2.59 -12.14
CA VAL A 100 14.44 3.56 -11.66
C VAL A 100 13.82 3.09 -10.33
N ALA A 101 14.07 3.84 -9.25
CA ALA A 101 13.45 3.56 -7.96
C ALA A 101 12.00 4.07 -7.95
N LEU A 102 11.02 3.17 -7.98
CA LEU A 102 9.59 3.48 -8.07
C LEU A 102 8.79 3.14 -6.81
N GLY A 103 9.31 2.31 -5.93
CA GLY A 103 8.62 1.91 -4.70
C GLY A 103 8.71 2.94 -3.56
N LYS A 104 7.76 2.89 -2.62
CA LYS A 104 7.69 3.71 -1.40
C LYS A 104 7.55 5.22 -1.64
N GLN A 105 6.92 5.61 -2.73
CA GLN A 105 6.66 7.01 -3.08
C GLN A 105 5.21 7.19 -3.53
N SER A 106 4.76 8.44 -3.74
CA SER A 106 3.42 8.73 -4.27
C SER A 106 3.24 8.18 -5.68
N VAL A 107 2.00 7.94 -6.06
CA VAL A 107 1.65 7.53 -7.44
C VAL A 107 2.12 8.59 -8.44
N GLU A 108 1.92 9.87 -8.16
CA GLU A 108 2.39 10.99 -8.99
C GLU A 108 3.91 10.88 -9.26
N THR A 109 4.72 10.72 -8.20
CA THR A 109 6.17 10.62 -8.35
C THR A 109 6.59 9.37 -9.12
N ALA A 110 5.95 8.23 -8.85
CA ALA A 110 6.26 6.98 -9.54
C ALA A 110 5.95 7.08 -11.04
N LEU A 111 4.78 7.60 -11.40
CA LEU A 111 4.37 7.78 -12.81
C LEU A 111 5.26 8.78 -13.55
N THR A 112 5.55 9.94 -12.94
CA THR A 112 6.46 10.93 -13.58
C THR A 112 7.82 10.31 -13.88
N ARG A 113 8.38 9.50 -12.97
CA ARG A 113 9.64 8.79 -13.21
C ARG A 113 9.54 7.72 -14.28
N THR A 114 8.42 7.00 -14.32
CA THR A 114 8.18 5.99 -15.35
C THR A 114 8.08 6.62 -16.72
N VAL A 115 7.31 7.71 -16.87
CA VAL A 115 7.19 8.44 -18.13
C VAL A 115 8.56 8.95 -18.58
N ALA A 116 9.31 9.61 -17.70
CA ALA A 116 10.65 10.09 -18.02
C ALA A 116 11.60 8.97 -18.49
N ALA A 117 11.51 7.77 -17.88
CA ALA A 117 12.29 6.63 -18.32
C ALA A 117 11.83 6.10 -19.68
N TYR A 118 10.53 6.08 -19.94
CA TYR A 118 9.97 5.64 -21.23
C TYR A 118 10.30 6.62 -22.35
N GLU A 119 10.27 7.94 -22.10
CA GLU A 119 10.74 8.97 -23.02
C GLU A 119 12.23 8.80 -23.33
N ALA A 120 13.07 8.60 -22.31
CA ALA A 120 14.51 8.41 -22.48
C ALA A 120 14.86 7.18 -23.31
N CYS A 121 14.00 6.15 -23.30
CA CYS A 121 14.13 4.92 -24.09
C CYS A 121 13.42 4.98 -25.45
N GLY A 122 12.72 6.08 -25.78
CA GLY A 122 12.01 6.25 -27.04
C GLY A 122 10.69 5.49 -27.15
N TYR A 123 10.08 5.10 -26.00
CA TYR A 123 8.77 4.45 -25.98
C TYR A 123 7.60 5.45 -25.94
N MET A 124 7.88 6.70 -25.60
CA MET A 124 6.90 7.80 -25.58
C MET A 124 7.52 9.02 -26.24
N GLU A 125 6.88 9.54 -27.26
CA GLU A 125 7.37 10.70 -28.02
C GLU A 125 6.25 11.74 -28.21
N ASN A 126 6.57 13.00 -27.93
CA ASN A 126 5.87 14.22 -28.40
C ASN A 126 4.33 14.25 -28.31
N GLY A 127 3.75 13.78 -27.21
CA GLY A 127 2.30 13.92 -26.98
C GLY A 127 1.42 13.01 -27.83
N GLU A 128 1.96 11.98 -28.43
CA GLU A 128 1.24 11.02 -29.28
C GLU A 128 0.95 9.69 -28.57
N ALA A 129 1.58 9.43 -27.40
CA ALA A 129 1.44 8.16 -26.74
C ALA A 129 0.02 7.94 -26.18
N THR A 130 -0.61 6.84 -26.57
CA THR A 130 -1.82 6.36 -25.90
C THR A 130 -1.45 5.55 -24.66
N VAL A 131 -1.99 5.95 -23.52
CA VAL A 131 -1.77 5.32 -22.22
C VAL A 131 -3.08 4.68 -21.75
N LEU A 132 -3.04 3.37 -21.53
CA LEU A 132 -4.14 2.63 -20.90
C LEU A 132 -3.82 2.39 -19.43
N ILE A 133 -4.69 2.87 -18.55
CA ILE A 133 -4.67 2.59 -17.11
C ILE A 133 -5.78 1.62 -16.79
N SER A 134 -5.44 0.46 -16.24
CA SER A 134 -6.43 -0.54 -15.85
C SER A 134 -6.37 -0.80 -14.35
N PHE A 135 -7.54 -0.82 -13.69
CA PHE A 135 -7.67 -1.06 -12.25
C PHE A 135 -8.11 -2.50 -11.99
N ASP A 136 -7.51 -3.16 -11.00
CA ASP A 136 -7.97 -4.46 -10.53
C ASP A 136 -9.34 -4.36 -9.84
N SER A 137 -9.99 -5.51 -9.64
CA SER A 137 -11.30 -5.59 -9.01
C SER A 137 -11.37 -5.02 -7.59
N ARG A 138 -10.26 -4.98 -6.85
CA ARG A 138 -10.20 -4.43 -5.49
C ARG A 138 -10.27 -2.91 -5.50
N LEU A 139 -9.54 -2.27 -6.43
CA LEU A 139 -9.61 -0.82 -6.62
C LEU A 139 -10.97 -0.44 -7.20
N ASP A 140 -11.49 -1.23 -8.14
CA ASP A 140 -12.81 -1.02 -8.75
C ASP A 140 -13.95 -1.08 -7.72
N ALA A 141 -13.87 -1.98 -6.75
CA ALA A 141 -14.84 -2.07 -5.66
C ALA A 141 -14.79 -0.90 -4.68
N ASN A 142 -13.72 -0.10 -4.68
CA ASN A 142 -13.55 1.09 -3.83
C ASN A 142 -13.65 2.37 -4.66
N ALA A 143 -14.86 2.82 -4.92
CA ALA A 143 -15.12 3.97 -5.79
C ALA A 143 -14.41 5.27 -5.34
N GLU A 144 -14.29 5.52 -4.03
CA GLU A 144 -13.62 6.71 -3.49
C GLU A 144 -12.11 6.66 -3.77
N LEU A 145 -11.47 5.53 -3.46
CA LEU A 145 -10.04 5.37 -3.70
C LEU A 145 -9.73 5.37 -5.20
N LYS A 146 -10.54 4.69 -6.02
CA LYS A 146 -10.41 4.69 -7.47
C LYS A 146 -10.51 6.11 -8.05
N ALA A 147 -11.49 6.89 -7.60
CA ALA A 147 -11.65 8.28 -8.05
C ALA A 147 -10.44 9.15 -7.66
N SER A 148 -9.95 9.01 -6.43
CA SER A 148 -8.75 9.71 -5.95
C SER A 148 -7.51 9.33 -6.76
N LEU A 149 -7.28 8.03 -6.98
CA LEU A 149 -6.16 7.53 -7.78
C LEU A 149 -6.27 7.99 -9.24
N SER A 150 -7.46 7.91 -9.84
CA SER A 150 -7.68 8.37 -11.21
C SER A 150 -7.34 9.86 -11.38
N ALA A 151 -7.71 10.69 -10.40
CA ALA A 151 -7.38 12.12 -10.41
C ALA A 151 -5.86 12.36 -10.27
N GLU A 152 -5.19 11.62 -9.38
CA GLU A 152 -3.73 11.71 -9.19
C GLU A 152 -2.97 11.22 -10.43
N ILE A 153 -3.39 10.09 -11.02
CA ILE A 153 -2.82 9.54 -12.26
C ILE A 153 -3.00 10.53 -13.41
N ARG A 154 -4.22 11.04 -13.59
CA ARG A 154 -4.51 12.03 -14.62
C ARG A 154 -3.63 13.25 -14.48
N LYS A 155 -3.56 13.83 -13.28
CA LYS A 155 -2.70 14.98 -13.00
C LYS A 155 -1.23 14.71 -13.33
N ALA A 156 -0.71 13.53 -12.93
CA ALA A 156 0.68 13.17 -13.19
C ALA A 156 0.99 13.03 -14.69
N LEU A 157 0.09 12.41 -15.44
CA LEU A 157 0.29 12.12 -16.86
C LEU A 157 -0.01 13.34 -17.76
N GLU A 158 -1.02 14.15 -17.41
CA GLU A 158 -1.32 15.40 -18.15
C GLU A 158 -0.25 16.51 -17.96
N GLN A 159 0.61 16.38 -16.95
CA GLN A 159 1.76 17.26 -16.75
C GLN A 159 2.97 16.89 -17.63
N THR A 160 2.91 15.76 -18.30
CA THR A 160 3.95 15.32 -19.25
C THR A 160 3.52 15.66 -20.67
N ASP A 161 4.42 16.17 -21.47
CA ASP A 161 4.17 16.45 -22.89
C ASP A 161 4.12 15.18 -23.75
N ALA A 162 4.38 14.01 -23.16
CA ALA A 162 4.49 12.73 -23.87
C ALA A 162 3.13 12.03 -24.07
N VAL A 163 2.13 12.33 -23.24
CA VAL A 163 0.82 11.63 -23.26
C VAL A 163 -0.17 12.36 -24.16
N GLY A 164 -0.57 11.73 -25.26
CA GLY A 164 -1.62 12.23 -26.17
C GLY A 164 -3.01 11.79 -25.75
N THR A 165 -3.20 10.49 -25.48
CA THR A 165 -4.50 9.91 -25.10
C THR A 165 -4.35 9.14 -23.79
N LEU A 166 -5.21 9.43 -22.82
CA LEU A 166 -5.28 8.73 -21.55
C LEU A 166 -6.62 8.04 -21.37
N ILE A 167 -6.59 6.72 -21.21
CA ILE A 167 -7.79 5.90 -21.11
C ILE A 167 -7.76 5.16 -19.77
N PHE A 168 -8.90 5.19 -19.06
CA PHE A 168 -9.12 4.40 -17.85
C PHE A 168 -10.03 3.22 -18.14
N HIS A 169 -9.60 2.04 -17.77
CA HIS A 169 -10.33 0.79 -17.94
C HIS A 169 -10.47 0.09 -16.57
N SER A 170 -11.60 -0.57 -16.39
CA SER A 170 -11.83 -1.45 -15.25
C SER A 170 -11.61 -2.88 -15.73
N GLU A 171 -10.65 -3.56 -15.12
CA GLU A 171 -10.43 -4.96 -15.46
C GLU A 171 -11.69 -5.77 -15.12
N LEU A 172 -12.26 -6.42 -16.12
CA LEU A 172 -13.37 -7.34 -15.90
C LEU A 172 -12.87 -8.50 -15.05
N THR A 173 -13.47 -8.65 -13.89
CA THR A 173 -13.13 -9.68 -12.92
C THR A 173 -13.21 -11.06 -13.58
N GLU A 174 -12.10 -11.82 -13.52
CA GLU A 174 -12.05 -13.25 -13.81
C GLU A 174 -12.38 -13.71 -15.25
N ASN A 175 -11.99 -12.93 -16.26
CA ASN A 175 -12.00 -13.47 -17.62
C ASN A 175 -10.80 -14.41 -17.82
N ALA A 176 -11.06 -15.72 -17.72
CA ALA A 176 -10.01 -16.75 -17.86
C ALA A 176 -9.32 -16.74 -19.25
N GLU A 177 -9.99 -16.24 -20.30
CA GLU A 177 -9.41 -16.09 -21.62
C GLU A 177 -8.47 -14.90 -21.68
N ALA A 178 -8.88 -13.75 -21.12
CA ALA A 178 -8.01 -12.58 -21.00
C ALA A 178 -6.77 -12.89 -20.15
N ALA A 179 -6.92 -13.67 -19.06
CA ALA A 179 -5.79 -14.08 -18.23
C ALA A 179 -4.77 -14.94 -19.01
N LYS A 180 -5.22 -15.85 -19.87
CA LYS A 180 -4.33 -16.63 -20.75
C LYS A 180 -3.60 -15.74 -21.75
N ILE A 181 -4.31 -14.81 -22.36
CA ILE A 181 -3.73 -13.84 -23.30
C ILE A 181 -2.68 -12.97 -22.58
N ALA A 182 -2.98 -12.50 -21.36
CA ALA A 182 -2.04 -11.72 -20.57
C ALA A 182 -0.74 -12.48 -20.26
N GLU A 183 -0.85 -13.75 -19.91
CA GLU A 183 0.29 -14.63 -19.63
C GLU A 183 1.08 -14.94 -20.91
N GLU A 184 0.40 -15.30 -22.00
CA GLU A 184 1.02 -15.70 -23.28
C GLU A 184 1.78 -14.54 -23.94
N PHE A 185 1.20 -13.34 -23.94
CA PHE A 185 1.76 -12.18 -24.62
C PHE A 185 2.50 -11.20 -23.69
N HIS A 186 2.61 -11.52 -22.39
CA HIS A 186 3.27 -10.67 -21.39
C HIS A 186 2.74 -9.22 -21.38
N VAL A 187 1.43 -9.09 -21.36
CA VAL A 187 0.71 -7.83 -21.30
C VAL A 187 -0.14 -7.73 -20.02
N SER A 188 -0.69 -6.55 -19.73
CA SER A 188 -1.64 -6.40 -18.63
C SER A 188 -2.96 -7.13 -18.91
N LEU A 189 -3.74 -7.39 -17.85
CA LEU A 189 -5.10 -7.92 -17.99
C LEU A 189 -6.00 -6.96 -18.76
N GLY A 190 -5.86 -5.65 -18.54
CA GLY A 190 -6.65 -4.65 -19.26
C GLY A 190 -6.36 -4.63 -20.76
N ARG A 191 -5.08 -4.72 -21.15
CA ARG A 191 -4.70 -4.85 -22.56
C ARG A 191 -5.15 -6.18 -23.14
N ALA A 192 -5.05 -7.28 -22.38
CA ALA A 192 -5.51 -8.59 -22.79
C ALA A 192 -7.03 -8.63 -23.04
N ASP A 193 -7.81 -7.92 -22.25
CA ASP A 193 -9.24 -7.78 -22.44
C ASP A 193 -9.57 -7.02 -23.74
N TRP A 194 -8.80 -5.99 -24.06
CA TRP A 194 -8.91 -5.29 -25.33
C TRP A 194 -8.54 -6.17 -26.53
N ILE A 195 -7.50 -6.98 -26.41
CA ILE A 195 -7.09 -7.93 -27.44
C ILE A 195 -8.21 -8.96 -27.68
N LEU A 196 -8.78 -9.50 -26.59
CA LEU A 196 -9.89 -10.45 -26.69
C LEU A 196 -11.13 -9.83 -27.31
N THR A 197 -11.48 -8.60 -26.94
CA THR A 197 -12.60 -7.86 -27.52
C THR A 197 -12.40 -7.64 -29.03
N ALA A 198 -11.22 -7.24 -29.44
CA ALA A 198 -10.89 -7.04 -30.85
C ALA A 198 -10.91 -8.39 -31.62
N ALA A 199 -10.38 -9.48 -31.05
CA ALA A 199 -10.42 -10.81 -31.66
C ALA A 199 -11.85 -11.30 -31.88
N ASN A 200 -12.73 -11.10 -30.89
CA ASN A 200 -14.15 -11.46 -31.01
C ASN A 200 -14.90 -10.62 -32.04
N LYS A 201 -14.57 -9.34 -32.17
CA LYS A 201 -15.22 -8.45 -33.16
C LYS A 201 -14.73 -8.70 -34.59
N THR A 202 -13.47 -8.98 -34.79
CA THR A 202 -12.83 -9.09 -36.11
C THR A 202 -12.78 -10.51 -36.64
N GLY A 203 -12.74 -11.52 -35.76
CA GLY A 203 -12.45 -12.92 -36.08
C GLY A 203 -10.98 -13.17 -36.45
N LEU A 204 -10.10 -12.19 -36.27
CA LEU A 204 -8.66 -12.35 -36.50
C LEU A 204 -7.99 -13.17 -35.38
N PRO A 205 -6.87 -13.85 -35.69
CA PRO A 205 -6.11 -14.58 -34.69
C PRO A 205 -5.57 -13.66 -33.58
N THR A 206 -5.58 -14.15 -32.35
CA THR A 206 -5.17 -13.36 -31.17
C THR A 206 -3.71 -12.90 -31.25
N ASP A 207 -2.81 -13.69 -31.85
CA ASP A 207 -1.41 -13.34 -32.02
C ASP A 207 -1.19 -12.17 -33.01
N GLU A 208 -2.07 -12.01 -33.99
CA GLU A 208 -2.06 -10.86 -34.90
C GLU A 208 -2.52 -9.59 -34.16
N ILE A 209 -3.60 -9.70 -33.39
CA ILE A 209 -4.17 -8.58 -32.63
C ILE A 209 -3.25 -8.16 -31.48
N ALA A 210 -2.57 -9.08 -30.82
CA ALA A 210 -1.64 -8.78 -29.73
C ALA A 210 -0.45 -7.90 -30.15
N ARG A 211 -0.14 -7.88 -31.45
CA ARG A 211 0.91 -7.01 -32.03
C ARG A 211 0.44 -5.61 -32.35
N MET A 212 -0.86 -5.36 -32.32
CA MET A 212 -1.43 -4.03 -32.58
C MET A 212 -1.06 -3.03 -31.49
N SER A 213 -0.90 -1.79 -31.86
CA SER A 213 -0.75 -0.68 -30.92
C SER A 213 -2.03 -0.45 -30.12
N LEU A 214 -1.93 0.31 -28.99
CA LEU A 214 -3.13 0.68 -28.23
C LEU A 214 -4.09 1.53 -29.04
N ASP A 215 -3.60 2.38 -29.94
CA ASP A 215 -4.42 3.20 -30.85
C ASP A 215 -5.22 2.35 -31.84
N GLU A 216 -4.62 1.26 -32.31
CA GLU A 216 -5.30 0.31 -33.18
C GLU A 216 -6.36 -0.48 -32.41
N LEU A 217 -6.01 -0.95 -31.19
CA LEU A 217 -6.94 -1.69 -30.33
C LEU A 217 -8.13 -0.81 -29.88
N LEU A 218 -7.89 0.48 -29.64
CA LEU A 218 -8.93 1.42 -29.24
C LEU A 218 -10.10 1.48 -30.23
N LYS A 219 -9.83 1.35 -31.52
CA LYS A 219 -10.86 1.36 -32.58
C LYS A 219 -11.88 0.23 -32.45
N PHE A 220 -11.54 -0.81 -31.72
CA PHE A 220 -12.41 -1.96 -31.48
C PHE A 220 -13.13 -1.89 -30.12
N GLN A 221 -12.88 -0.85 -29.30
CA GLN A 221 -13.53 -0.72 -27.99
C GLN A 221 -14.86 0.04 -28.05
N GLU A 222 -15.15 0.72 -29.16
CA GLU A 222 -16.44 1.34 -29.48
C GLU A 222 -17.38 0.26 -30.06
#